data_b90be20f6a77c413f32baa830641f5ba
#
_entry.id   b90be20f6a77c413f32baa830641f5ba
#
_cell.length_a   1.000
_cell.length_b   1.000
_cell.length_c   1.000
_cell.angle_alpha   90.00
_cell.angle_beta   90.00
_cell.angle_gamma   90.00
#
_symmetry.space_group_name_H-M   'P 1'
#
loop_
_entity.id
_entity.type
_entity.pdbx_description
1 polymer ?
#
loop_
_entity_poly.entity_id
_entity_poly.type
_entity_poly.pdbx_seq_one_letter_code
_entity_poly.pdbx_strand_id
1 'polypeptide(L)'
;MRAFFVLLLLVCDAAVAAEATRSAKPNVLFIAVDDLACTLGCYGDQVAKTPNIDRLAASGVCFHRAYNQLPLCNPTRASLLTGLRPDKIKVYDLDRHFREELPDVVTLPQAFQRAGYYVARVGKIYHYNVPASIGTSGLDDPPSWMRVVNPKGRDTAEEHLVLNPEPNKKISAALSWLAAEGSDEEQTDGMIATEAIQLMASNAEAPFFLAVGFFRPHTPYIAPKKYFDLYSKENLQLPYAPRDDREDIPIAAFPHNCPNPDYGLKKDVLIQATQAYYACISFVDAQVGRLLDALDRFELAENTVIVLWSDHGYHLGDHLGIWQKRTLFEQAARAPLIIQAPGKAGNGQVCRRVVEFIDVYPTLTSLANIRSPSGLPGRDLTPLLVDPLTQWDGYAVTQVLRPADGRLPQPVMGCSIRDHRWRYTEWAEGEAGVELYDHHADPMEFQNLAVGSDSGNSDISDVIERLRTQLYKRASGKVPSTPFQSKRL
;
A
#
# COMPACT_ATOMS: atom_id res chain seq x y z
N MET A 1 48.86 0.54 -72.24
CA MET A 1 47.85 -0.52 -72.20
C MET A 1 47.95 -1.24 -70.88
N ARG A 2 46.79 -1.41 -70.12
CA ARG A 2 46.65 -2.02 -68.78
C ARG A 2 47.25 -1.12 -67.69
N ALA A 3 46.52 -0.61 -66.70
CA ALA A 3 45.52 -1.10 -65.87
C ALA A 3 44.95 0.08 -65.05
N PHE A 4 43.68 0.29 -65.07
CA PHE A 4 42.98 1.12 -64.14
C PHE A 4 41.61 0.47 -63.92
N PHE A 5 41.51 -0.32 -62.93
CA PHE A 5 40.23 -0.76 -62.30
C PHE A 5 40.58 -1.48 -60.99
N VAL A 6 40.35 -0.86 -59.89
CA VAL A 6 39.98 -1.38 -58.53
C VAL A 6 40.29 -0.26 -57.56
N LEU A 7 39.32 0.58 -57.30
CA LEU A 7 39.19 1.29 -56.02
C LEU A 7 37.84 2.04 -56.01
N LEU A 8 36.76 1.30 -55.85
CA LEU A 8 35.44 1.92 -55.52
C LEU A 8 34.47 0.88 -54.98
N LEU A 9 34.76 0.32 -53.80
CA LEU A 9 33.79 -0.52 -53.03
C LEU A 9 34.27 -0.70 -51.58
N LEU A 10 34.35 0.35 -50.79
CA LEU A 10 34.59 0.27 -49.33
C LEU A 10 34.24 1.59 -48.63
N VAL A 11 33.11 2.17 -48.92
CA VAL A 11 32.54 3.32 -48.15
C VAL A 11 31.02 3.22 -48.10
N CYS A 12 30.48 2.08 -47.70
CA CYS A 12 29.03 1.98 -47.52
C CYS A 12 28.58 1.17 -46.29
N ASP A 13 29.52 0.76 -45.39
CA ASP A 13 29.15 -0.03 -44.21
C ASP A 13 29.40 0.66 -42.86
N ALA A 14 29.63 1.97 -42.82
CA ALA A 14 29.87 2.70 -41.57
C ALA A 14 28.73 3.64 -41.14
N ALA A 15 27.60 3.61 -41.83
CA ALA A 15 26.46 4.51 -41.53
C ALA A 15 25.25 3.83 -40.89
N VAL A 16 25.30 2.52 -40.59
CA VAL A 16 24.15 1.77 -39.98
C VAL A 16 24.41 1.43 -38.51
N ALA A 17 25.53 1.79 -37.93
CA ALA A 17 25.88 1.42 -36.55
C ALA A 17 25.81 2.58 -35.54
N ALA A 18 25.01 3.61 -35.76
CA ALA A 18 24.83 4.72 -34.82
C ALA A 18 23.37 5.14 -34.63
N GLU A 19 22.43 4.22 -34.75
CA GLU A 19 21.20 4.31 -33.92
C GLU A 19 21.57 3.82 -32.51
N ALA A 20 22.23 4.70 -31.76
CA ALA A 20 22.25 4.61 -30.31
C ALA A 20 20.80 4.47 -29.90
N THR A 21 20.41 3.28 -29.43
CA THR A 21 19.14 3.01 -28.80
C THR A 21 18.95 4.06 -27.71
N ARG A 22 18.25 5.16 -28.03
CA ARG A 22 17.61 5.98 -27.00
C ARG A 22 16.75 4.98 -26.27
N SER A 23 17.17 4.60 -25.06
CA SER A 23 16.35 3.79 -24.17
C SER A 23 14.99 4.45 -24.14
N ALA A 24 14.00 3.80 -24.74
CA ALA A 24 12.63 4.32 -24.78
C ALA A 24 12.21 4.56 -23.33
N LYS A 25 11.62 5.73 -23.04
CA LYS A 25 11.10 6.02 -21.70
C LYS A 25 10.15 4.90 -21.30
N PRO A 26 10.33 4.22 -20.15
CA PRO A 26 9.45 3.14 -19.78
C PRO A 26 8.05 3.69 -19.46
N ASN A 27 7.03 2.95 -19.83
CA ASN A 27 5.68 3.18 -19.32
C ASN A 27 5.62 2.87 -17.82
N VAL A 28 4.63 3.40 -17.14
CA VAL A 28 4.32 3.06 -15.75
C VAL A 28 2.86 2.65 -15.63
N LEU A 29 2.62 1.42 -15.19
CA LEU A 29 1.31 0.95 -14.73
C LEU A 29 1.32 0.93 -13.20
N PHE A 30 0.57 1.85 -12.59
CA PHE A 30 0.55 2.11 -11.16
C PHE A 30 -0.76 1.64 -10.55
N ILE A 31 -0.78 0.41 -10.00
CA ILE A 31 -1.97 -0.27 -9.50
C ILE A 31 -2.10 -0.07 -7.99
N ALA A 32 -3.14 0.63 -7.56
CA ALA A 32 -3.51 0.84 -6.17
C ALA A 32 -4.70 -0.04 -5.80
N VAL A 33 -4.62 -0.75 -4.67
CA VAL A 33 -5.72 -1.57 -4.15
C VAL A 33 -6.09 -1.08 -2.76
N ASP A 34 -7.37 -0.82 -2.51
CA ASP A 34 -7.84 -0.21 -1.27
C ASP A 34 -8.09 -1.25 -0.18
N ASP A 35 -7.53 -1.06 1.03
CA ASP A 35 -7.68 -1.97 2.18
C ASP A 35 -7.12 -3.40 1.96
N LEU A 36 -6.16 -3.62 1.07
CA LEU A 36 -5.59 -4.94 0.81
C LEU A 36 -4.49 -5.27 1.83
N ALA A 37 -4.76 -6.26 2.68
CA ALA A 37 -3.74 -6.83 3.57
C ALA A 37 -2.73 -7.71 2.81
N CYS A 38 -1.67 -8.16 3.49
CA CYS A 38 -0.73 -9.15 2.96
C CYS A 38 -1.32 -10.57 2.89
N THR A 39 -2.65 -10.71 2.84
CA THR A 39 -3.37 -11.98 2.65
C THR A 39 -3.39 -12.38 1.17
N LEU A 40 -2.20 -12.68 0.63
CA LEU A 40 -1.92 -13.03 -0.76
C LEU A 40 -0.99 -14.24 -0.82
N GLY A 41 -1.09 -15.07 -1.86
CA GLY A 41 -0.25 -16.25 -2.04
C GLY A 41 1.25 -15.90 -2.00
N CYS A 42 1.67 -14.86 -2.72
CA CYS A 42 3.07 -14.40 -2.75
C CYS A 42 3.58 -13.84 -1.39
N TYR A 43 2.71 -13.55 -0.44
CA TYR A 43 3.05 -13.20 0.95
C TYR A 43 2.93 -14.38 1.92
N GLY A 44 2.55 -15.57 1.43
CA GLY A 44 2.50 -16.82 2.19
C GLY A 44 1.11 -17.21 2.71
N ASP A 45 0.05 -16.47 2.35
CA ASP A 45 -1.32 -16.85 2.70
C ASP A 45 -1.71 -18.13 1.92
N GLN A 46 -2.19 -19.15 2.64
CA GLN A 46 -2.54 -20.44 2.07
C GLN A 46 -4.01 -20.53 1.62
N VAL A 47 -4.83 -19.56 2.01
CA VAL A 47 -6.27 -19.52 1.73
C VAL A 47 -6.55 -18.70 0.48
N ALA A 48 -5.92 -17.53 0.36
CA ALA A 48 -6.12 -16.59 -0.74
C ALA A 48 -5.90 -17.23 -2.12
N LYS A 49 -6.78 -16.94 -3.06
CA LYS A 49 -6.68 -17.37 -4.46
C LYS A 49 -6.29 -16.15 -5.30
N THR A 50 -4.97 -15.95 -5.48
CA THR A 50 -4.39 -14.75 -6.10
C THR A 50 -3.39 -15.07 -7.21
N PRO A 51 -3.74 -15.94 -8.19
CA PRO A 51 -2.77 -16.42 -9.19
C PRO A 51 -2.18 -15.30 -10.06
N ASN A 52 -2.89 -14.20 -10.28
CA ASN A 52 -2.41 -13.10 -11.12
C ASN A 52 -1.47 -12.15 -10.37
N ILE A 53 -1.77 -11.83 -9.11
CA ILE A 53 -0.86 -11.06 -8.24
C ILE A 53 0.39 -11.89 -7.96
N ASP A 54 0.25 -13.20 -7.77
CA ASP A 54 1.38 -14.12 -7.59
C ASP A 54 2.24 -14.20 -8.87
N ARG A 55 1.63 -14.17 -10.07
CA ARG A 55 2.33 -14.06 -11.37
C ARG A 55 3.13 -12.76 -11.45
N LEU A 56 2.54 -11.62 -11.05
CA LEU A 56 3.26 -10.35 -11.00
C LEU A 56 4.44 -10.41 -10.02
N ALA A 57 4.26 -11.00 -8.85
CA ALA A 57 5.32 -11.18 -7.86
C ALA A 57 6.45 -12.09 -8.39
N ALA A 58 6.11 -13.12 -9.18
CA ALA A 58 7.08 -14.01 -9.83
C ALA A 58 7.85 -13.35 -10.97
N SER A 59 7.39 -12.20 -11.49
CA SER A 59 8.07 -11.41 -12.54
C SER A 59 8.59 -10.06 -12.04
N GLY A 60 8.43 -9.72 -10.76
CA GLY A 60 8.88 -8.50 -10.12
C GLY A 60 9.60 -8.78 -8.80
N VAL A 61 9.96 -7.71 -8.07
CA VAL A 61 10.45 -7.80 -6.68
C VAL A 61 9.27 -7.66 -5.73
N CYS A 62 9.01 -8.70 -4.92
CA CYS A 62 7.99 -8.69 -3.89
C CYS A 62 8.57 -8.21 -2.56
N PHE A 63 8.19 -7.01 -2.09
CA PHE A 63 8.68 -6.43 -0.85
C PHE A 63 7.87 -6.92 0.34
N HIS A 64 8.39 -7.87 1.11
CA HIS A 64 7.70 -8.46 2.26
C HIS A 64 7.61 -7.54 3.48
N ARG A 65 8.36 -6.42 3.52
CA ARG A 65 8.42 -5.47 4.64
C ARG A 65 8.31 -4.04 4.14
N ALA A 66 7.19 -3.74 3.47
CA ALA A 66 6.85 -2.39 3.02
C ALA A 66 5.80 -1.77 3.96
N TYR A 67 6.04 -0.55 4.40
CA TYR A 67 5.25 0.11 5.44
C TYR A 67 4.69 1.45 4.96
N ASN A 68 3.43 1.68 5.31
CA ASN A 68 2.76 2.96 5.08
C ASN A 68 3.16 4.00 6.15
N GLN A 69 2.90 5.28 5.85
CA GLN A 69 3.23 6.37 6.77
C GLN A 69 2.12 6.64 7.78
N LEU A 70 0.87 6.26 7.47
CA LEU A 70 -0.26 6.33 8.38
C LEU A 70 -1.35 5.37 7.88
N PRO A 71 -1.77 4.35 8.64
CA PRO A 71 -2.68 3.29 8.18
C PRO A 71 -4.12 3.78 8.02
N LEU A 72 -4.31 4.69 7.07
CA LEU A 72 -5.58 5.30 6.69
C LEU A 72 -5.47 5.82 5.25
N CYS A 73 -6.51 5.62 4.44
CA CYS A 73 -6.48 5.81 2.99
C CYS A 73 -5.96 7.19 2.58
N ASN A 74 -6.56 8.31 3.04
CA ASN A 74 -6.15 9.66 2.61
C ASN A 74 -4.69 9.98 2.97
N PRO A 75 -4.23 9.85 4.24
CA PRO A 75 -2.86 10.17 4.61
C PRO A 75 -1.81 9.35 3.87
N THR A 76 -2.01 8.03 3.74
CA THR A 76 -1.05 7.18 3.02
C THR A 76 -0.96 7.56 1.56
N ARG A 77 -2.11 7.71 0.88
CA ARG A 77 -2.17 8.06 -0.55
C ARG A 77 -1.55 9.42 -0.81
N ALA A 78 -1.88 10.42 0.02
CA ALA A 78 -1.27 11.73 -0.04
C ALA A 78 0.25 11.68 0.21
N SER A 79 0.71 10.92 1.21
CA SER A 79 2.14 10.75 1.51
C SER A 79 2.91 10.09 0.37
N LEU A 80 2.42 8.98 -0.19
CA LEU A 80 3.06 8.29 -1.30
C LEU A 80 3.14 9.19 -2.54
N LEU A 81 2.01 9.83 -2.90
CA LEU A 81 1.92 10.64 -4.14
C LEU A 81 2.66 11.98 -4.04
N THR A 82 2.89 12.53 -2.84
CA THR A 82 3.74 13.70 -2.63
C THR A 82 5.18 13.35 -2.30
N GLY A 83 5.46 12.09 -1.90
CA GLY A 83 6.74 11.64 -1.38
C GLY A 83 7.07 12.21 0.00
N LEU A 84 6.09 12.76 0.75
CA LEU A 84 6.28 13.48 2.00
C LEU A 84 5.53 12.81 3.16
N ARG A 85 6.07 12.93 4.38
CA ARG A 85 5.44 12.38 5.58
C ARG A 85 4.17 13.16 5.98
N PRO A 86 3.21 12.53 6.68
CA PRO A 86 1.98 13.16 7.15
C PRO A 86 2.21 14.46 7.91
N ASP A 87 3.26 14.56 8.73
CA ASP A 87 3.61 15.79 9.47
C ASP A 87 3.97 16.96 8.55
N LYS A 88 4.51 16.68 7.38
CA LYS A 88 4.85 17.72 6.41
C LYS A 88 3.63 18.20 5.62
N ILE A 89 2.74 17.27 5.26
CA ILE A 89 1.53 17.57 4.48
C ILE A 89 0.31 17.89 5.36
N LYS A 90 0.41 17.68 6.68
CA LYS A 90 -0.65 17.89 7.70
C LYS A 90 -1.94 17.13 7.44
N VAL A 91 -1.84 15.94 6.84
CA VAL A 91 -2.98 15.06 6.55
C VAL A 91 -2.95 13.86 7.50
N TYR A 92 -3.90 13.80 8.43
CA TYR A 92 -4.03 12.77 9.45
C TYR A 92 -5.41 12.09 9.45
N ASP A 93 -6.34 12.60 8.64
CA ASP A 93 -7.74 12.20 8.55
C ASP A 93 -8.16 11.93 7.10
N LEU A 94 -9.47 11.73 6.88
CA LEU A 94 -10.04 11.42 5.57
C LEU A 94 -10.52 12.66 4.79
N ASP A 95 -10.53 13.84 5.43
CA ASP A 95 -11.22 15.02 4.89
C ASP A 95 -10.27 16.09 4.37
N ARG A 96 -9.09 16.24 5.00
CA ARG A 96 -8.13 17.27 4.66
C ARG A 96 -7.38 16.98 3.37
N HIS A 97 -7.31 17.96 2.47
CA HIS A 97 -6.49 17.88 1.26
C HIS A 97 -5.07 18.40 1.52
N PHE A 98 -4.03 17.70 1.02
CA PHE A 98 -2.63 18.06 1.22
C PHE A 98 -2.24 19.43 0.62
N ARG A 99 -2.98 19.91 -0.40
CA ARG A 99 -2.73 21.23 -0.99
C ARG A 99 -3.17 22.40 -0.12
N GLU A 100 -3.94 22.17 0.93
CA GLU A 100 -4.22 23.19 1.93
C GLU A 100 -2.95 23.62 2.66
N GLU A 101 -2.02 22.69 2.90
CA GLU A 101 -0.73 22.96 3.52
C GLU A 101 0.36 23.27 2.49
N LEU A 102 0.38 22.54 1.37
CA LEU A 102 1.42 22.61 0.35
C LEU A 102 0.80 22.81 -1.04
N PRO A 103 0.32 24.03 -1.38
CA PRO A 103 -0.40 24.28 -2.63
C PRO A 103 0.42 23.97 -3.89
N ASP A 104 1.74 24.18 -3.84
CA ASP A 104 2.64 24.06 -4.99
C ASP A 104 3.43 22.74 -5.02
N VAL A 105 3.12 21.77 -4.12
CA VAL A 105 3.85 20.49 -4.10
C VAL A 105 3.70 19.76 -5.43
N VAL A 106 4.82 19.23 -5.93
CA VAL A 106 4.83 18.43 -7.15
C VAL A 106 4.55 16.99 -6.79
N THR A 107 3.40 16.49 -7.21
CA THR A 107 3.03 15.08 -7.00
C THR A 107 3.76 14.16 -7.96
N LEU A 108 3.83 12.86 -7.62
CA LEU A 108 4.45 11.85 -8.49
C LEU A 108 3.86 11.88 -9.91
N PRO A 109 2.52 11.87 -10.12
CA PRO A 109 1.97 11.99 -11.48
C PRO A 109 2.37 13.30 -12.17
N GLN A 110 2.43 14.44 -11.44
CA GLN A 110 2.88 15.70 -12.02
C GLN A 110 4.35 15.67 -12.46
N ALA A 111 5.23 14.93 -11.74
CA ALA A 111 6.63 14.78 -12.16
C ALA A 111 6.72 14.06 -13.51
N PHE A 112 5.91 13.02 -13.73
CA PHE A 112 5.80 12.33 -15.02
C PHE A 112 5.18 13.22 -16.09
N GLN A 113 4.13 13.99 -15.78
CA GLN A 113 3.51 14.92 -16.70
C GLN A 113 4.51 15.97 -17.20
N ARG A 114 5.31 16.57 -16.27
CA ARG A 114 6.38 17.53 -16.61
C ARG A 114 7.50 16.91 -17.47
N ALA A 115 7.68 15.60 -17.36
CA ALA A 115 8.62 14.85 -18.17
C ALA A 115 8.06 14.43 -19.55
N GLY A 116 6.82 14.86 -19.89
CA GLY A 116 6.20 14.60 -21.19
C GLY A 116 5.55 13.23 -21.33
N TYR A 117 5.13 12.62 -20.22
CA TYR A 117 4.30 11.41 -20.24
C TYR A 117 2.82 11.78 -20.41
N TYR A 118 2.07 10.90 -21.05
CA TYR A 118 0.62 10.90 -20.92
C TYR A 118 0.25 10.39 -19.52
N VAL A 119 -0.47 11.19 -18.73
CA VAL A 119 -0.74 10.88 -17.33
C VAL A 119 -2.25 10.78 -17.09
N ALA A 120 -2.71 9.58 -16.73
CA ALA A 120 -4.13 9.32 -16.53
C ALA A 120 -4.38 8.49 -15.28
N ARG A 121 -5.59 8.61 -14.70
CA ARG A 121 -6.08 7.70 -13.68
C ARG A 121 -7.46 7.16 -13.99
N VAL A 122 -7.70 5.93 -13.51
CA VAL A 122 -9.01 5.28 -13.49
C VAL A 122 -9.28 4.81 -12.06
N GLY A 123 -10.42 5.16 -11.48
CA GLY A 123 -10.83 4.74 -10.15
C GLY A 123 -10.08 5.42 -8.99
N LYS A 124 -9.90 4.72 -7.87
CA LYS A 124 -9.46 5.28 -6.57
C LYS A 124 -7.93 5.39 -6.46
N ILE A 125 -7.36 6.55 -6.76
CA ILE A 125 -5.93 6.84 -6.51
C ILE A 125 -5.74 7.72 -5.29
N TYR A 126 -6.40 8.89 -5.23
CA TYR A 126 -6.58 9.66 -4.00
C TYR A 126 -7.76 9.13 -3.18
N HIS A 127 -8.17 9.83 -2.15
CA HIS A 127 -9.19 9.32 -1.24
C HIS A 127 -10.63 9.47 -1.79
N TYR A 128 -11.44 8.46 -1.51
CA TYR A 128 -12.88 8.42 -1.78
C TYR A 128 -13.63 7.92 -0.55
N ASN A 129 -14.75 8.53 -0.24
CA ASN A 129 -15.71 7.99 0.71
C ASN A 129 -16.48 6.83 0.04
N VAL A 130 -16.05 5.60 0.29
CA VAL A 130 -16.64 4.39 -0.29
C VAL A 130 -17.87 3.96 0.52
N PRO A 131 -19.01 3.62 -0.11
CA PRO A 131 -19.27 3.64 -1.56
C PRO A 131 -19.76 4.98 -2.09
N ALA A 132 -20.11 5.94 -1.23
CA ALA A 132 -20.87 7.15 -1.56
C ALA A 132 -20.20 8.03 -2.65
N SER A 133 -18.87 8.02 -2.76
CA SER A 133 -18.13 8.81 -3.75
C SER A 133 -17.76 8.03 -5.01
N ILE A 134 -18.13 6.75 -5.14
CA ILE A 134 -17.90 5.97 -6.37
C ILE A 134 -18.62 6.63 -7.54
N GLY A 135 -17.95 6.79 -8.67
CA GLY A 135 -18.47 7.50 -9.84
C GLY A 135 -18.27 9.02 -9.82
N THR A 136 -17.62 9.54 -8.77
CA THR A 136 -17.24 10.97 -8.65
C THR A 136 -15.72 11.13 -8.65
N SER A 137 -15.23 12.35 -8.51
CA SER A 137 -13.79 12.61 -8.38
C SER A 137 -13.24 12.31 -6.97
N GLY A 138 -14.10 12.17 -5.96
CA GLY A 138 -13.64 12.03 -4.57
C GLY A 138 -12.81 13.24 -4.09
N LEU A 139 -11.87 13.00 -3.18
CA LEU A 139 -10.90 14.00 -2.72
C LEU A 139 -9.65 13.94 -3.62
N ASP A 140 -9.83 14.26 -4.91
CA ASP A 140 -8.81 14.16 -5.96
C ASP A 140 -7.88 15.36 -6.02
N ASP A 141 -6.78 15.23 -6.77
CA ASP A 141 -5.86 16.30 -7.13
C ASP A 141 -5.90 16.56 -8.64
N PRO A 142 -6.79 17.40 -9.15
CA PRO A 142 -6.93 17.65 -10.58
C PRO A 142 -5.63 17.99 -11.32
N PRO A 143 -4.68 18.78 -10.73
CA PRO A 143 -3.41 19.07 -11.40
C PRO A 143 -2.51 17.86 -11.66
N SER A 144 -2.75 16.76 -10.97
CA SER A 144 -1.99 15.50 -11.15
C SER A 144 -2.30 14.77 -12.46
N TRP A 145 -3.42 15.09 -13.16
CA TRP A 145 -3.95 14.25 -14.23
C TRP A 145 -4.26 15.02 -15.50
N MET A 146 -3.96 14.42 -16.65
CA MET A 146 -4.45 14.86 -17.98
C MET A 146 -5.81 14.24 -18.29
N ARG A 147 -6.05 13.01 -17.81
CA ARG A 147 -7.31 12.29 -17.99
C ARG A 147 -7.74 11.61 -16.71
N VAL A 148 -9.02 11.70 -16.38
CA VAL A 148 -9.66 11.08 -15.21
C VAL A 148 -10.87 10.29 -15.66
N VAL A 149 -10.99 9.04 -15.20
CA VAL A 149 -12.16 8.19 -15.43
C VAL A 149 -12.65 7.64 -14.10
N ASN A 150 -13.92 7.83 -13.81
CA ASN A 150 -14.56 7.41 -12.55
C ASN A 150 -15.72 6.45 -12.87
N PRO A 151 -15.46 5.16 -13.09
CA PRO A 151 -16.50 4.18 -13.34
C PRO A 151 -17.43 4.03 -12.14
N LYS A 152 -18.68 3.65 -12.43
CA LYS A 152 -19.69 3.36 -11.43
C LYS A 152 -20.51 2.18 -11.94
N GLY A 153 -20.34 1.04 -11.33
CA GLY A 153 -20.92 -0.22 -11.76
C GLY A 153 -22.19 -0.61 -11.00
N ARG A 154 -22.62 -1.82 -11.27
CA ARG A 154 -23.79 -2.47 -10.71
C ARG A 154 -23.75 -2.57 -9.19
N ASP A 155 -22.56 -2.83 -8.61
CA ASP A 155 -22.32 -2.91 -7.17
C ASP A 155 -22.78 -1.66 -6.40
N THR A 156 -22.76 -0.49 -7.04
CA THR A 156 -23.28 0.75 -6.42
C THR A 156 -24.80 0.90 -6.59
N ALA A 157 -25.38 0.41 -7.69
CA ALA A 157 -26.83 0.42 -7.89
C ALA A 157 -27.54 -0.57 -6.95
N GLU A 158 -26.84 -1.64 -6.57
CA GLU A 158 -27.33 -2.72 -5.70
C GLU A 158 -26.93 -2.57 -4.22
N GLU A 159 -26.44 -1.40 -3.79
CA GLU A 159 -26.08 -1.13 -2.38
C GLU A 159 -27.19 -1.49 -1.39
N HIS A 160 -28.44 -1.38 -1.78
CA HIS A 160 -29.60 -1.73 -0.95
C HIS A 160 -29.72 -3.24 -0.64
N LEU A 161 -28.99 -4.10 -1.38
CA LEU A 161 -28.91 -5.54 -1.15
C LEU A 161 -27.77 -5.93 -0.22
N VAL A 162 -26.90 -4.99 0.15
CA VAL A 162 -25.76 -5.25 1.04
C VAL A 162 -26.24 -5.71 2.40
N LEU A 163 -25.79 -6.89 2.82
CA LEU A 163 -26.02 -7.39 4.16
C LEU A 163 -25.17 -6.58 5.14
N ASN A 164 -25.84 -5.90 6.08
CA ASN A 164 -25.20 -5.13 7.14
C ASN A 164 -25.54 -5.71 8.51
N PRO A 165 -24.62 -6.43 9.16
CA PRO A 165 -24.85 -7.01 10.48
C PRO A 165 -24.92 -5.97 11.62
N GLU A 166 -24.51 -4.71 11.34
CA GLU A 166 -24.55 -3.60 12.26
C GLU A 166 -25.46 -2.46 11.71
N PRO A 167 -26.79 -2.62 11.72
CA PRO A 167 -27.72 -1.73 11.01
C PRO A 167 -27.68 -0.27 11.46
N ASN A 168 -27.10 0.00 12.63
CA ASN A 168 -26.90 1.36 13.15
C ASN A 168 -25.62 2.03 12.62
N LYS A 169 -24.77 1.31 11.89
CA LYS A 169 -23.58 1.83 11.23
C LYS A 169 -23.80 1.92 9.71
N LYS A 170 -23.07 2.86 9.08
CA LYS A 170 -22.99 2.90 7.63
C LYS A 170 -22.32 1.62 7.11
N ILE A 171 -22.73 1.13 5.94
CA ILE A 171 -22.14 -0.06 5.31
C ILE A 171 -20.63 0.04 5.09
N SER A 172 -20.09 1.25 4.98
CA SER A 172 -18.65 1.52 4.88
C SER A 172 -17.89 1.41 6.22
N ALA A 173 -18.61 1.42 7.34
CA ALA A 173 -18.04 1.37 8.69
C ALA A 173 -18.33 0.04 9.41
N ALA A 174 -19.21 -0.78 8.84
CA ALA A 174 -19.56 -2.11 9.32
C ALA A 174 -18.79 -3.19 8.55
N LEU A 175 -18.78 -4.42 9.06
CA LEU A 175 -18.36 -5.61 8.30
C LEU A 175 -19.52 -6.06 7.41
N SER A 176 -19.79 -5.33 6.35
CA SER A 176 -20.91 -5.53 5.45
C SER A 176 -20.46 -6.13 4.12
N TRP A 177 -21.32 -6.94 3.46
CA TRP A 177 -20.95 -7.63 2.24
C TRP A 177 -22.15 -7.90 1.32
N LEU A 178 -21.83 -8.20 0.04
CA LEU A 178 -22.76 -8.67 -0.97
C LEU A 178 -22.06 -9.63 -1.93
N ALA A 179 -22.57 -10.85 -2.05
CA ALA A 179 -22.27 -11.72 -3.18
C ALA A 179 -23.12 -11.25 -4.37
N ALA A 180 -22.55 -10.39 -5.20
CA ALA A 180 -23.26 -9.72 -6.27
C ALA A 180 -23.56 -10.67 -7.45
N GLU A 181 -24.68 -10.44 -8.11
CA GLU A 181 -24.98 -11.07 -9.39
C GLU A 181 -24.26 -10.35 -10.54
N GLY A 182 -24.21 -10.98 -11.71
CA GLY A 182 -23.64 -10.41 -12.94
C GLY A 182 -22.15 -10.75 -13.15
N SER A 183 -21.61 -10.19 -14.22
CA SER A 183 -20.23 -10.41 -14.62
C SER A 183 -19.25 -9.46 -13.90
N ASP A 184 -17.95 -9.71 -14.06
CA ASP A 184 -16.91 -8.81 -13.53
C ASP A 184 -17.02 -7.41 -14.14
N GLU A 185 -17.28 -7.33 -15.44
CA GLU A 185 -17.35 -6.08 -16.21
C GLU A 185 -18.56 -5.21 -15.83
N GLU A 186 -19.58 -5.77 -15.19
CA GLU A 186 -20.71 -5.02 -14.66
C GLU A 186 -20.40 -4.34 -13.33
N GLN A 187 -19.38 -4.82 -12.60
CA GLN A 187 -18.98 -4.27 -11.31
C GLN A 187 -18.00 -3.09 -11.49
N THR A 188 -17.97 -2.18 -10.53
CA THR A 188 -17.11 -0.97 -10.60
C THR A 188 -15.65 -1.32 -10.89
N ASP A 189 -15.04 -2.27 -10.15
CA ASP A 189 -13.64 -2.61 -10.34
C ASP A 189 -13.36 -3.32 -11.67
N GLY A 190 -14.31 -4.09 -12.18
CA GLY A 190 -14.24 -4.65 -13.53
C GLY A 190 -14.31 -3.59 -14.63
N MET A 191 -15.17 -2.57 -14.45
CA MET A 191 -15.21 -1.42 -15.34
C MET A 191 -13.91 -0.61 -15.28
N ILE A 192 -13.29 -0.45 -14.09
CA ILE A 192 -11.99 0.19 -13.92
C ILE A 192 -10.92 -0.51 -14.76
N ALA A 193 -10.84 -1.84 -14.71
CA ALA A 193 -9.91 -2.60 -15.53
C ALA A 193 -10.18 -2.41 -17.04
N THR A 194 -11.46 -2.43 -17.45
CA THR A 194 -11.85 -2.21 -18.85
C THR A 194 -11.42 -0.84 -19.37
N GLU A 195 -11.69 0.23 -18.63
CA GLU A 195 -11.30 1.59 -19.01
C GLU A 195 -9.76 1.76 -19.03
N ALA A 196 -9.05 1.17 -18.07
CA ALA A 196 -7.58 1.19 -18.04
C ALA A 196 -6.99 0.50 -19.28
N ILE A 197 -7.55 -0.65 -19.70
CA ILE A 197 -7.13 -1.37 -20.91
C ILE A 197 -7.37 -0.53 -22.17
N GLN A 198 -8.49 0.18 -22.25
CA GLN A 198 -8.78 1.08 -23.38
C GLN A 198 -7.78 2.25 -23.43
N LEU A 199 -7.41 2.81 -22.27
CA LEU A 199 -6.42 3.88 -22.20
C LEU A 199 -5.01 3.38 -22.58
N MET A 200 -4.62 2.17 -22.19
CA MET A 200 -3.37 1.54 -22.64
C MET A 200 -3.35 1.39 -24.17
N ALA A 201 -4.40 0.83 -24.76
CA ALA A 201 -4.51 0.65 -26.20
C ALA A 201 -4.43 1.97 -26.98
N SER A 202 -5.08 3.02 -26.45
CA SER A 202 -5.14 4.34 -27.11
C SER A 202 -3.84 5.14 -26.98
N ASN A 203 -2.92 4.74 -26.12
CA ASN A 203 -1.67 5.47 -25.83
C ASN A 203 -0.42 4.57 -25.98
N ALA A 204 -0.54 3.47 -26.72
CA ALA A 204 0.55 2.49 -26.86
C ALA A 204 1.81 3.08 -27.54
N GLU A 205 1.66 4.10 -28.36
CA GLU A 205 2.76 4.73 -29.13
C GLU A 205 3.53 5.82 -28.34
N ALA A 206 3.08 6.19 -27.13
CA ALA A 206 3.69 7.25 -26.33
C ALA A 206 3.92 6.79 -24.89
N PRO A 207 4.97 7.28 -24.19
CA PRO A 207 5.17 6.91 -22.82
C PRO A 207 4.01 7.40 -21.94
N PHE A 208 3.47 6.51 -21.12
CA PHE A 208 2.36 6.82 -20.22
C PHE A 208 2.67 6.50 -18.74
N PHE A 209 2.04 7.25 -17.85
CA PHE A 209 1.85 6.93 -16.45
C PHE A 209 0.35 6.70 -16.23
N LEU A 210 -0.06 5.43 -16.16
CA LEU A 210 -1.45 5.05 -15.97
C LEU A 210 -1.65 4.53 -14.55
N ALA A 211 -2.39 5.29 -13.74
CA ALA A 211 -2.77 4.92 -12.39
C ALA A 211 -4.15 4.25 -12.40
N VAL A 212 -4.22 3.02 -11.87
CA VAL A 212 -5.43 2.20 -11.81
C VAL A 212 -5.72 1.89 -10.35
N GLY A 213 -6.85 2.37 -9.83
CA GLY A 213 -7.20 2.25 -8.41
C GLY A 213 -8.48 1.46 -8.19
N PHE A 214 -8.36 0.26 -7.61
CA PHE A 214 -9.47 -0.60 -7.24
C PHE A 214 -10.02 -0.23 -5.87
N PHE A 215 -11.34 -0.36 -5.71
CA PHE A 215 -12.03 -0.08 -4.45
C PHE A 215 -12.05 -1.28 -3.50
N ARG A 216 -12.10 -2.51 -4.03
CA ARG A 216 -12.11 -3.72 -3.20
C ARG A 216 -10.69 -4.10 -2.80
N PRO A 217 -10.52 -4.70 -1.61
CA PRO A 217 -11.53 -5.20 -0.65
C PRO A 217 -12.05 -4.20 0.40
N HIS A 218 -12.04 -2.88 0.17
CA HIS A 218 -12.69 -1.94 1.10
C HIS A 218 -14.18 -2.25 1.31
N THR A 219 -14.68 -2.11 2.54
CA THR A 219 -16.09 -2.29 2.88
C THR A 219 -17.01 -1.30 2.14
N PRO A 220 -18.23 -1.71 1.74
CA PRO A 220 -18.78 -3.06 1.80
C PRO A 220 -18.00 -4.03 0.92
N TYR A 221 -17.81 -5.28 1.38
CA TYR A 221 -17.12 -6.31 0.61
C TYR A 221 -18.06 -6.83 -0.48
N ILE A 222 -17.93 -6.32 -1.69
CA ILE A 222 -18.79 -6.70 -2.83
C ILE A 222 -17.94 -7.32 -3.91
N ALA A 223 -18.29 -8.55 -4.30
CA ALA A 223 -17.70 -9.25 -5.42
C ALA A 223 -18.75 -10.15 -6.10
N PRO A 224 -18.61 -10.49 -7.39
CA PRO A 224 -19.46 -11.47 -8.03
C PRO A 224 -19.48 -12.81 -7.26
N LYS A 225 -20.65 -13.41 -7.17
CA LYS A 225 -20.90 -14.64 -6.39
C LYS A 225 -19.88 -15.74 -6.64
N LYS A 226 -19.39 -15.89 -7.88
CA LYS A 226 -18.39 -16.90 -8.24
C LYS A 226 -17.11 -16.85 -7.40
N TYR A 227 -16.75 -15.66 -6.88
CA TYR A 227 -15.57 -15.51 -6.00
C TYR A 227 -15.87 -15.94 -4.56
N PHE A 228 -17.10 -15.76 -4.07
CA PHE A 228 -17.53 -16.32 -2.79
C PHE A 228 -17.51 -17.86 -2.81
N ASP A 229 -17.89 -18.45 -3.96
CA ASP A 229 -17.93 -19.92 -4.13
C ASP A 229 -16.52 -20.56 -4.10
N LEU A 230 -15.44 -19.77 -4.22
CA LEU A 230 -14.06 -20.25 -4.05
C LEU A 230 -13.69 -20.58 -2.60
N TYR A 231 -14.46 -20.09 -1.63
CA TYR A 231 -14.12 -20.13 -0.21
C TYR A 231 -15.24 -20.78 0.62
N SER A 232 -15.03 -22.04 1.03
CA SER A 232 -15.90 -22.72 1.98
C SER A 232 -15.72 -22.13 3.38
N LYS A 233 -16.81 -21.74 4.02
CA LYS A 233 -16.79 -21.14 5.38
C LYS A 233 -16.22 -22.08 6.43
N GLU A 234 -16.38 -23.39 6.24
CA GLU A 234 -15.88 -24.44 7.12
C GLU A 234 -14.34 -24.47 7.16
N ASN A 235 -13.68 -23.99 6.10
CA ASN A 235 -12.22 -23.94 5.99
C ASN A 235 -11.61 -22.60 6.44
N LEU A 236 -12.45 -21.62 6.76
CA LEU A 236 -11.98 -20.30 7.22
C LEU A 236 -11.85 -20.27 8.74
N GLN A 237 -10.78 -19.64 9.19
CA GLN A 237 -10.51 -19.44 10.61
C GLN A 237 -10.24 -17.97 10.90
N LEU A 238 -10.66 -17.51 12.07
CA LEU A 238 -10.23 -16.21 12.59
C LEU A 238 -8.79 -16.31 13.09
N PRO A 239 -8.03 -15.21 13.08
CA PRO A 239 -6.69 -15.18 13.63
C PRO A 239 -6.64 -15.67 15.07
N TYR A 240 -5.57 -16.39 15.39
CA TYR A 240 -5.28 -16.75 16.77
C TYR A 240 -4.68 -15.57 17.52
N ALA A 241 -5.05 -15.40 18.77
CA ALA A 241 -4.35 -14.57 19.75
C ALA A 241 -4.42 -15.25 21.14
N PRO A 242 -3.40 -15.13 22.01
CA PRO A 242 -3.47 -15.59 23.39
C PRO A 242 -4.55 -14.79 24.15
N ARG A 243 -5.06 -15.38 25.27
CA ARG A 243 -6.19 -14.77 26.02
C ARG A 243 -5.81 -13.47 26.71
N ASP A 244 -4.53 -13.32 27.05
CA ASP A 244 -3.92 -12.19 27.76
C ASP A 244 -3.27 -11.17 26.80
N ASP A 245 -3.37 -11.36 25.49
CA ASP A 245 -2.76 -10.52 24.45
C ASP A 245 -2.98 -9.00 24.63
N ARG A 246 -4.13 -8.61 25.22
CA ARG A 246 -4.47 -7.19 25.38
C ARG A 246 -4.04 -6.58 26.71
N GLU A 247 -3.50 -7.37 27.65
CA GLU A 247 -3.26 -6.94 29.03
C GLU A 247 -2.04 -6.01 29.16
N ASP A 248 -1.04 -6.17 28.31
CA ASP A 248 0.20 -5.38 28.29
C ASP A 248 0.23 -4.28 27.21
N ILE A 249 -0.84 -4.15 26.41
CA ILE A 249 -0.97 -3.19 25.33
C ILE A 249 -1.59 -1.88 25.83
N PRO A 250 -0.97 -0.70 25.55
CA PRO A 250 -1.55 0.59 25.90
C PRO A 250 -2.93 0.82 25.26
N ILE A 251 -3.85 1.42 26.00
CA ILE A 251 -5.23 1.69 25.49
C ILE A 251 -5.22 2.52 24.20
N ALA A 252 -4.23 3.39 23.98
CA ALA A 252 -4.08 4.18 22.78
C ALA A 252 -3.74 3.35 21.54
N ALA A 253 -3.20 2.13 21.69
CA ALA A 253 -2.91 1.24 20.58
C ALA A 253 -4.18 0.73 19.88
N PHE A 254 -5.30 0.60 20.62
CA PHE A 254 -6.55 0.09 20.06
C PHE A 254 -7.30 1.14 19.24
N PRO A 255 -7.85 0.75 18.07
CA PRO A 255 -8.52 1.69 17.19
C PRO A 255 -9.85 2.18 17.78
N HIS A 256 -10.14 3.47 17.63
CA HIS A 256 -11.38 4.07 18.13
C HIS A 256 -12.64 3.65 17.34
N ASN A 257 -12.48 3.20 16.11
CA ASN A 257 -13.58 2.74 15.25
C ASN A 257 -13.97 1.26 15.51
N CYS A 258 -13.17 0.52 16.28
CA CYS A 258 -13.48 -0.83 16.76
C CYS A 258 -13.33 -0.90 18.29
N PRO A 259 -14.16 -0.15 19.06
CA PRO A 259 -14.03 -0.07 20.52
C PRO A 259 -14.39 -1.40 21.20
N ASN A 260 -15.28 -2.16 20.61
CA ASN A 260 -15.67 -3.49 21.09
C ASN A 260 -14.95 -4.54 20.22
N PRO A 261 -14.28 -5.54 20.83
CA PRO A 261 -13.75 -6.68 20.10
C PRO A 261 -14.79 -7.29 19.17
N ASP A 262 -14.37 -7.58 17.92
CA ASP A 262 -15.24 -8.15 16.89
C ASP A 262 -16.54 -7.36 16.63
N TYR A 263 -16.58 -6.09 17.00
CA TYR A 263 -17.80 -5.26 17.03
C TYR A 263 -18.92 -5.87 17.87
N GLY A 264 -18.64 -6.87 18.71
CA GLY A 264 -19.62 -7.66 19.46
C GLY A 264 -20.41 -8.65 18.60
N LEU A 265 -19.95 -8.94 17.40
CA LEU A 265 -20.59 -9.87 16.46
C LEU A 265 -20.26 -11.33 16.78
N LYS A 266 -21.12 -12.24 16.35
CA LYS A 266 -20.92 -13.68 16.54
C LYS A 266 -19.91 -14.22 15.54
N LYS A 267 -19.22 -15.31 15.92
CA LYS A 267 -18.17 -15.95 15.11
C LYS A 267 -18.63 -16.31 13.69
N ASP A 268 -19.86 -16.79 13.53
CA ASP A 268 -20.40 -17.16 12.21
C ASP A 268 -20.55 -15.95 11.28
N VAL A 269 -20.86 -14.77 11.82
CA VAL A 269 -20.92 -13.50 11.08
C VAL A 269 -19.51 -13.05 10.69
N LEU A 270 -18.54 -13.17 11.61
CA LEU A 270 -17.13 -12.83 11.35
C LEU A 270 -16.53 -13.72 10.26
N ILE A 271 -16.83 -15.03 10.27
CA ILE A 271 -16.41 -15.97 9.22
C ILE A 271 -17.03 -15.58 7.86
N GLN A 272 -18.28 -15.15 7.82
CA GLN A 272 -18.91 -14.66 6.59
C GLN A 272 -18.25 -13.37 6.06
N ALA A 273 -17.91 -12.44 6.95
CA ALA A 273 -17.18 -11.23 6.60
C ALA A 273 -15.77 -11.56 6.07
N THR A 274 -15.08 -12.53 6.70
CA THR A 274 -13.78 -13.05 6.23
C THR A 274 -13.91 -13.68 4.84
N GLN A 275 -14.93 -14.51 4.60
CA GLN A 275 -15.20 -15.08 3.27
C GLN A 275 -15.37 -13.97 2.22
N ALA A 276 -16.14 -12.96 2.54
CA ALA A 276 -16.41 -11.83 1.66
C ALA A 276 -15.14 -11.01 1.35
N TYR A 277 -14.27 -10.83 2.34
CA TYR A 277 -12.98 -10.19 2.15
C TYR A 277 -12.08 -10.96 1.17
N TYR A 278 -11.94 -12.28 1.36
CA TYR A 278 -11.19 -13.14 0.44
C TYR A 278 -11.81 -13.18 -0.96
N ALA A 279 -13.15 -13.19 -1.07
CA ALA A 279 -13.84 -13.11 -2.35
C ALA A 279 -13.50 -11.82 -3.09
N CYS A 280 -13.45 -10.68 -2.40
CA CYS A 280 -13.04 -9.41 -2.96
C CYS A 280 -11.57 -9.41 -3.42
N ILE A 281 -10.67 -10.04 -2.66
CA ILE A 281 -9.26 -10.20 -3.06
C ILE A 281 -9.17 -10.96 -4.38
N SER A 282 -9.85 -12.12 -4.52
CA SER A 282 -9.83 -12.89 -5.76
C SER A 282 -10.49 -12.16 -6.92
N PHE A 283 -11.51 -11.35 -6.67
CA PHE A 283 -12.10 -10.51 -7.70
C PHE A 283 -11.11 -9.45 -8.21
N VAL A 284 -10.42 -8.75 -7.31
CA VAL A 284 -9.38 -7.78 -7.70
C VAL A 284 -8.20 -8.46 -8.38
N ASP A 285 -7.77 -9.62 -7.89
CA ASP A 285 -6.73 -10.43 -8.53
C ASP A 285 -7.05 -10.72 -10.01
N ALA A 286 -8.30 -11.08 -10.30
CA ALA A 286 -8.74 -11.30 -11.68
C ALA A 286 -8.66 -10.01 -12.52
N GLN A 287 -8.97 -8.84 -11.93
CA GLN A 287 -8.84 -7.57 -12.64
C GLN A 287 -7.39 -7.18 -12.89
N VAL A 288 -6.49 -7.46 -11.93
CA VAL A 288 -5.05 -7.32 -12.12
C VAL A 288 -4.57 -8.22 -13.27
N GLY A 289 -5.06 -9.46 -13.33
CA GLY A 289 -4.79 -10.39 -14.44
C GLY A 289 -5.14 -9.80 -15.81
N ARG A 290 -6.33 -9.20 -15.93
CA ARG A 290 -6.78 -8.53 -17.17
C ARG A 290 -5.84 -7.41 -17.60
N LEU A 291 -5.30 -6.62 -16.65
CA LEU A 291 -4.33 -5.55 -16.93
C LEU A 291 -2.99 -6.12 -17.44
N LEU A 292 -2.48 -7.18 -16.79
CA LEU A 292 -1.24 -7.84 -17.21
C LEU A 292 -1.38 -8.47 -18.60
N ASP A 293 -2.47 -9.17 -18.86
CA ASP A 293 -2.76 -9.77 -20.17
C ASP A 293 -2.92 -8.71 -21.28
N ALA A 294 -3.39 -7.50 -20.93
CA ALA A 294 -3.47 -6.40 -21.86
C ALA A 294 -2.09 -5.84 -22.24
N LEU A 295 -1.15 -5.73 -21.25
CA LEU A 295 0.23 -5.35 -21.54
C LEU A 295 0.90 -6.33 -22.51
N ASP A 296 0.70 -7.64 -22.29
CA ASP A 296 1.23 -8.68 -23.18
C ASP A 296 0.61 -8.58 -24.58
N ARG A 297 -0.71 -8.46 -24.67
CA ARG A 297 -1.45 -8.34 -25.95
C ARG A 297 -1.07 -7.12 -26.78
N PHE A 298 -0.71 -6.01 -26.12
CA PHE A 298 -0.29 -4.77 -26.78
C PHE A 298 1.22 -4.64 -26.94
N GLU A 299 1.98 -5.69 -26.61
CA GLU A 299 3.46 -5.73 -26.68
C GLU A 299 4.13 -4.61 -25.84
N LEU A 300 3.51 -4.25 -24.71
CA LEU A 300 3.96 -3.17 -23.82
C LEU A 300 4.73 -3.69 -22.61
N ALA A 301 4.64 -4.99 -22.27
CA ALA A 301 5.17 -5.57 -21.04
C ALA A 301 6.68 -5.34 -20.87
N GLU A 302 7.47 -5.50 -21.94
CA GLU A 302 8.93 -5.36 -21.93
C GLU A 302 9.42 -3.92 -21.69
N ASN A 303 8.54 -2.92 -21.84
CA ASN A 303 8.86 -1.50 -21.62
C ASN A 303 7.94 -0.85 -20.57
N THR A 304 7.34 -1.62 -19.67
CA THR A 304 6.45 -1.08 -18.64
C THR A 304 6.95 -1.44 -17.24
N VAL A 305 7.15 -0.44 -16.40
CA VAL A 305 7.31 -0.62 -14.95
C VAL A 305 5.92 -0.81 -14.35
N ILE A 306 5.72 -1.90 -13.63
CA ILE A 306 4.45 -2.19 -12.94
C ILE A 306 4.68 -2.05 -11.44
N VAL A 307 3.85 -1.26 -10.78
CA VAL A 307 3.80 -1.16 -9.32
C VAL A 307 2.43 -1.57 -8.85
N LEU A 308 2.34 -2.60 -8.01
CA LEU A 308 1.13 -2.94 -7.27
C LEU A 308 1.37 -2.64 -5.80
N TRP A 309 0.46 -1.88 -5.20
CA TRP A 309 0.52 -1.50 -3.80
C TRP A 309 -0.87 -1.39 -3.18
N SER A 310 -0.94 -1.58 -1.87
CA SER A 310 -2.12 -1.20 -1.07
C SER A 310 -1.81 0.05 -0.26
N ASP A 311 -2.83 0.84 0.06
CA ASP A 311 -2.62 2.04 0.87
C ASP A 311 -2.26 1.73 2.33
N HIS A 312 -2.75 0.65 2.89
CA HIS A 312 -2.38 0.11 4.20
C HIS A 312 -2.75 -1.37 4.29
N GLY A 313 -2.30 -2.00 5.36
CA GLY A 313 -2.75 -3.34 5.68
C GLY A 313 -4.15 -3.36 6.32
N TYR A 314 -4.57 -4.53 6.85
CA TYR A 314 -5.93 -4.72 7.33
C TYR A 314 -5.99 -5.82 8.39
N HIS A 315 -6.74 -5.60 9.45
CA HIS A 315 -7.05 -6.60 10.48
C HIS A 315 -8.31 -7.38 10.12
N LEU A 316 -8.27 -8.68 10.38
CA LEU A 316 -9.40 -9.62 10.17
C LEU A 316 -9.81 -10.33 11.47
N GLY A 317 -9.73 -9.64 12.62
CA GLY A 317 -9.99 -10.17 13.93
C GLY A 317 -8.72 -10.41 14.77
N ASP A 318 -7.58 -9.85 14.35
CA ASP A 318 -6.30 -9.92 15.07
C ASP A 318 -6.42 -9.32 16.46
N HIS A 319 -5.49 -9.65 17.36
CA HIS A 319 -5.44 -9.11 18.72
C HIS A 319 -6.79 -9.17 19.46
N LEU A 320 -7.38 -10.38 19.48
CA LEU A 320 -8.68 -10.64 20.11
C LEU A 320 -9.78 -9.73 19.59
N GLY A 321 -9.88 -9.57 18.26
CA GLY A 321 -11.02 -8.93 17.60
C GLY A 321 -10.82 -7.49 17.17
N ILE A 322 -9.60 -7.10 16.78
CA ILE A 322 -9.38 -5.86 16.00
C ILE A 322 -9.75 -6.12 14.55
N TRP A 323 -10.55 -5.23 13.98
CA TRP A 323 -10.93 -5.25 12.56
C TRP A 323 -10.56 -3.94 11.87
N GLN A 324 -10.39 -4.03 10.57
CA GLN A 324 -10.07 -2.94 9.68
C GLN A 324 -8.63 -2.42 9.88
N LYS A 325 -8.44 -1.12 9.96
CA LYS A 325 -7.17 -0.39 9.96
C LYS A 325 -7.06 0.55 11.14
N ARG A 326 -6.18 1.50 11.10
CA ARG A 326 -5.96 2.56 12.10
C ARG A 326 -5.21 2.09 13.35
N THR A 327 -4.35 1.09 13.23
CA THR A 327 -3.42 0.68 14.30
C THR A 327 -1.98 0.81 13.83
N LEU A 328 -1.03 0.75 14.76
CA LEU A 328 0.40 0.71 14.45
C LEU A 328 0.96 -0.72 14.44
N PHE A 329 0.11 -1.72 14.65
CA PHE A 329 0.48 -3.14 14.54
C PHE A 329 0.84 -3.51 13.10
N GLU A 330 1.61 -4.60 12.98
CA GLU A 330 2.12 -5.11 11.70
C GLU A 330 1.01 -5.28 10.66
N GLN A 331 -0.18 -5.77 11.07
CA GLN A 331 -1.30 -6.05 10.19
C GLN A 331 -1.84 -4.81 9.47
N ALA A 332 -1.79 -3.63 10.09
CA ALA A 332 -2.25 -2.38 9.47
C ALA A 332 -1.10 -1.52 8.91
N ALA A 333 0.07 -1.54 9.57
CA ALA A 333 1.22 -0.74 9.17
C ALA A 333 1.94 -1.30 7.93
N ARG A 334 2.01 -2.65 7.80
CA ARG A 334 2.57 -3.34 6.64
C ARG A 334 1.51 -3.56 5.57
N ALA A 335 1.87 -3.36 4.31
CA ALA A 335 0.96 -3.61 3.21
C ALA A 335 1.71 -4.11 1.95
N PRO A 336 1.02 -4.74 0.99
CA PRO A 336 1.64 -5.23 -0.23
C PRO A 336 2.34 -4.13 -1.04
N LEU A 337 3.55 -4.45 -1.51
CA LEU A 337 4.28 -3.68 -2.51
C LEU A 337 5.02 -4.65 -3.43
N ILE A 338 4.69 -4.64 -4.71
CA ILE A 338 5.36 -5.42 -5.75
C ILE A 338 5.80 -4.44 -6.84
N ILE A 339 7.06 -4.47 -7.23
CA ILE A 339 7.59 -3.65 -8.32
C ILE A 339 8.24 -4.56 -9.36
N GLN A 340 7.65 -4.62 -10.53
CA GLN A 340 8.27 -5.24 -11.69
C GLN A 340 8.89 -4.14 -12.56
N ALA A 341 10.20 -4.21 -12.78
CA ALA A 341 10.91 -3.26 -13.62
C ALA A 341 11.67 -4.01 -14.71
N PRO A 342 11.47 -3.65 -15.99
CA PRO A 342 12.11 -4.35 -17.11
C PRO A 342 13.63 -4.42 -16.96
N GLY A 343 14.20 -5.60 -17.23
CA GLY A 343 15.65 -5.83 -17.23
C GLY A 343 16.33 -5.79 -15.85
N LYS A 344 15.58 -5.71 -14.73
CA LYS A 344 16.18 -5.74 -13.39
C LYS A 344 16.42 -7.17 -12.93
N ALA A 345 17.63 -7.44 -12.44
CA ALA A 345 18.07 -8.80 -12.06
C ALA A 345 17.35 -9.34 -10.80
N GLY A 346 16.79 -8.47 -9.97
CA GLY A 346 15.99 -8.85 -8.79
C GLY A 346 14.59 -9.33 -9.10
N ASN A 347 14.10 -9.19 -10.33
CA ASN A 347 12.79 -9.69 -10.72
C ASN A 347 12.63 -11.19 -10.40
N GLY A 348 11.47 -11.59 -9.89
CA GLY A 348 11.17 -12.94 -9.42
C GLY A 348 11.65 -13.24 -8.01
N GLN A 349 12.22 -12.27 -7.29
CA GLN A 349 12.75 -12.46 -5.95
C GLN A 349 11.95 -11.73 -4.89
N VAL A 350 12.08 -12.22 -3.64
CA VAL A 350 11.51 -11.60 -2.45
C VAL A 350 12.54 -10.68 -1.79
N CYS A 351 12.16 -9.43 -1.58
CA CYS A 351 12.93 -8.48 -0.78
C CYS A 351 12.42 -8.44 0.67
N ARG A 352 13.28 -8.77 1.65
CA ARG A 352 12.97 -8.73 3.09
C ARG A 352 13.54 -7.49 3.79
N ARG A 353 14.03 -6.51 3.02
CA ARG A 353 14.49 -5.22 3.56
C ARG A 353 13.29 -4.38 3.95
N VAL A 354 13.44 -3.61 5.03
CA VAL A 354 12.41 -2.66 5.46
C VAL A 354 12.43 -1.45 4.55
N VAL A 355 11.30 -1.16 3.91
CA VAL A 355 11.10 -0.03 2.99
C VAL A 355 9.82 0.72 3.34
N GLU A 356 9.71 1.95 2.89
CA GLU A 356 8.56 2.82 3.12
C GLU A 356 7.83 3.12 1.81
N PHE A 357 6.53 3.40 1.85
CA PHE A 357 5.78 3.77 0.63
C PHE A 357 6.24 5.11 0.03
N ILE A 358 6.78 6.01 0.83
CA ILE A 358 7.41 7.24 0.31
C ILE A 358 8.68 6.98 -0.53
N ASP A 359 9.26 5.80 -0.47
CA ASP A 359 10.38 5.37 -1.29
C ASP A 359 9.96 5.14 -2.76
N VAL A 360 8.66 4.92 -3.02
CA VAL A 360 8.12 4.67 -4.37
C VAL A 360 8.31 5.87 -5.28
N TYR A 361 8.14 7.09 -4.78
CA TYR A 361 8.29 8.30 -5.58
C TYR A 361 9.71 8.42 -6.16
N PRO A 362 10.79 8.50 -5.35
CA PRO A 362 12.15 8.58 -5.88
C PRO A 362 12.52 7.37 -6.74
N THR A 363 11.99 6.18 -6.43
CA THR A 363 12.24 4.96 -7.22
C THR A 363 11.68 5.07 -8.63
N LEU A 364 10.41 5.45 -8.78
CA LEU A 364 9.78 5.56 -10.10
C LEU A 364 10.40 6.67 -10.95
N THR A 365 10.73 7.79 -10.33
CA THR A 365 11.43 8.87 -11.05
C THR A 365 12.84 8.45 -11.48
N SER A 366 13.55 7.69 -10.65
CA SER A 366 14.86 7.11 -10.99
C SER A 366 14.76 6.14 -12.17
N LEU A 367 13.81 5.18 -12.13
CA LEU A 367 13.58 4.22 -13.20
C LEU A 367 13.23 4.88 -14.54
N ALA A 368 12.53 6.00 -14.50
CA ALA A 368 12.13 6.76 -15.69
C ALA A 368 13.16 7.83 -16.09
N ASN A 369 14.31 7.91 -15.40
CA ASN A 369 15.32 8.96 -15.59
C ASN A 369 14.73 10.39 -15.50
N ILE A 370 13.83 10.58 -14.54
CA ILE A 370 13.19 11.86 -14.21
C ILE A 370 13.85 12.42 -12.94
N ARG A 371 14.17 13.71 -12.93
CA ARG A 371 14.70 14.35 -11.72
C ARG A 371 13.60 14.47 -10.65
N SER A 372 13.80 13.81 -9.51
CA SER A 372 12.95 13.97 -8.34
C SER A 372 13.00 15.38 -7.77
N PRO A 373 11.92 15.89 -7.16
CA PRO A 373 11.99 17.08 -6.32
C PRO A 373 13.03 16.92 -5.21
N SER A 374 13.70 18.01 -4.86
CA SER A 374 14.66 18.00 -3.74
C SER A 374 13.95 17.87 -2.39
N GLY A 375 14.61 17.22 -1.43
CA GLY A 375 14.13 17.10 -0.04
C GLY A 375 13.08 16.02 0.19
N LEU A 376 12.88 15.08 -0.72
CA LEU A 376 12.08 13.88 -0.45
C LEU A 376 12.79 13.04 0.61
N PRO A 377 12.09 12.61 1.69
CA PRO A 377 12.66 11.75 2.71
C PRO A 377 12.77 10.27 2.28
N GLY A 378 12.02 9.87 1.26
CA GLY A 378 12.07 8.53 0.67
C GLY A 378 13.39 8.26 -0.06
N ARG A 379 13.74 6.98 -0.19
CA ARG A 379 14.97 6.50 -0.83
C ARG A 379 14.65 5.77 -2.13
N ASP A 380 15.56 5.85 -3.08
CA ASP A 380 15.46 5.08 -4.31
C ASP A 380 15.68 3.58 -4.03
N LEU A 381 14.68 2.75 -4.34
CA LEU A 381 14.72 1.30 -4.18
C LEU A 381 15.38 0.58 -5.37
N THR A 382 15.86 1.30 -6.40
CA THR A 382 16.51 0.68 -7.58
C THR A 382 17.62 -0.30 -7.20
N PRO A 383 18.47 -0.06 -6.18
CA PRO A 383 19.46 -1.06 -5.75
C PRO A 383 18.82 -2.38 -5.30
N LEU A 384 17.65 -2.33 -4.63
CA LEU A 384 16.92 -3.53 -4.20
C LEU A 384 16.18 -4.21 -5.37
N LEU A 385 15.87 -3.49 -6.44
CA LEU A 385 15.34 -4.07 -7.67
C LEU A 385 16.42 -4.79 -8.49
N VAL A 386 17.71 -4.44 -8.29
CA VAL A 386 18.85 -5.14 -8.88
C VAL A 386 19.25 -6.34 -8.04
N ASP A 387 19.40 -6.15 -6.73
CA ASP A 387 19.74 -7.20 -5.77
C ASP A 387 18.95 -7.01 -4.47
N PRO A 388 17.87 -7.80 -4.25
CA PRO A 388 17.08 -7.75 -3.02
C PRO A 388 17.85 -8.08 -1.74
N LEU A 389 19.05 -8.66 -1.84
CA LEU A 389 19.89 -8.99 -0.70
C LEU A 389 20.92 -7.90 -0.38
N THR A 390 21.05 -6.87 -1.21
CA THR A 390 21.93 -5.71 -0.97
C THR A 390 21.82 -5.21 0.47
N GLN A 391 22.96 -4.79 1.05
CA GLN A 391 22.98 -4.19 2.36
C GLN A 391 22.11 -2.93 2.39
N TRP A 392 21.14 -2.91 3.31
CA TRP A 392 20.13 -1.88 3.41
C TRP A 392 19.85 -1.56 4.87
N ASP A 393 20.23 -0.38 5.31
CA ASP A 393 19.90 0.12 6.65
C ASP A 393 18.47 0.70 6.62
N GLY A 394 17.48 -0.19 6.68
CA GLY A 394 16.06 0.12 6.54
C GLY A 394 15.39 0.35 7.88
N TYR A 395 14.72 1.50 7.98
CA TYR A 395 13.72 1.79 9.01
C TYR A 395 12.46 2.31 8.34
N ALA A 396 11.31 1.96 8.89
CA ALA A 396 10.04 2.53 8.49
C ALA A 396 9.39 3.26 9.66
N VAL A 397 8.83 4.44 9.40
CA VAL A 397 8.10 5.23 10.40
C VAL A 397 6.66 5.33 9.99
N THR A 398 5.78 4.84 10.87
CA THR A 398 4.32 4.88 10.72
C THR A 398 3.74 5.65 11.91
N GLN A 399 2.73 6.48 11.67
CA GLN A 399 2.07 7.25 12.72
C GLN A 399 0.54 7.14 12.64
N VAL A 400 -0.15 7.44 13.73
CA VAL A 400 -1.60 7.50 13.75
C VAL A 400 -2.07 8.51 14.79
N LEU A 401 -3.07 9.31 14.43
CA LEU A 401 -3.72 10.22 15.37
C LEU A 401 -4.97 9.54 15.95
N ARG A 402 -5.00 9.36 17.27
CA ARG A 402 -6.20 8.98 18.01
C ARG A 402 -6.99 10.22 18.36
N PRO A 403 -8.28 10.30 18.02
CA PRO A 403 -9.13 11.37 18.53
C PRO A 403 -9.35 11.20 20.04
N ALA A 404 -9.75 12.28 20.71
CA ALA A 404 -10.34 12.16 22.03
C ALA A 404 -11.63 11.33 21.92
N ASP A 405 -11.74 10.32 22.75
CA ASP A 405 -12.94 9.48 22.89
C ASP A 405 -13.13 9.14 24.38
N GLY A 406 -14.13 8.46 24.80
CA GLY A 406 -14.36 8.15 26.22
C GLY A 406 -13.18 7.42 26.92
N ARG A 407 -12.18 6.92 26.18
CA ARG A 407 -10.99 6.21 26.68
C ARG A 407 -9.78 7.13 26.80
N LEU A 408 -9.67 8.12 25.91
CA LEU A 408 -8.57 9.09 25.85
C LEU A 408 -9.13 10.51 26.07
N PRO A 409 -8.63 11.27 27.07
CA PRO A 409 -9.17 12.59 27.44
C PRO A 409 -8.82 13.66 26.40
N GLN A 410 -7.79 13.46 25.59
CA GLN A 410 -7.33 14.35 24.53
C GLN A 410 -6.83 13.57 23.31
N PRO A 411 -6.70 14.19 22.14
CA PRO A 411 -6.08 13.55 21.00
C PRO A 411 -4.64 13.10 21.29
N VAL A 412 -4.29 11.90 20.87
CA VAL A 412 -2.98 11.27 21.10
C VAL A 412 -2.34 10.88 19.76
N MET A 413 -1.15 11.38 19.49
CA MET A 413 -0.33 10.93 18.37
C MET A 413 0.45 9.68 18.80
N GLY A 414 0.32 8.61 18.03
CA GLY A 414 1.18 7.43 18.09
C GLY A 414 2.20 7.46 16.97
N CYS A 415 3.43 7.15 17.28
CA CYS A 415 4.53 7.03 16.32
C CYS A 415 5.26 5.71 16.52
N SER A 416 5.41 4.93 15.46
CA SER A 416 6.09 3.64 15.44
C SER A 416 7.28 3.66 14.51
N ILE A 417 8.38 3.01 14.94
CA ILE A 417 9.53 2.73 14.08
C ILE A 417 9.76 1.23 14.00
N ARG A 418 10.00 0.74 12.78
CA ARG A 418 10.25 -0.65 12.44
C ARG A 418 11.63 -0.79 11.81
N ASP A 419 12.52 -1.62 12.39
CA ASP A 419 13.75 -2.07 11.74
C ASP A 419 13.62 -3.54 11.27
N HIS A 420 14.70 -4.22 10.96
CA HIS A 420 14.67 -5.61 10.47
C HIS A 420 14.18 -6.63 11.53
N ARG A 421 14.27 -6.30 12.82
CA ARG A 421 13.88 -7.17 13.93
C ARG A 421 12.83 -6.56 14.85
N TRP A 422 12.94 -5.30 15.19
CA TRP A 422 12.20 -4.66 16.25
C TRP A 422 11.14 -3.68 15.73
N ARG A 423 9.99 -3.63 16.40
CA ARG A 423 9.06 -2.50 16.34
C ARG A 423 9.02 -1.81 17.69
N TYR A 424 9.25 -0.52 17.69
CA TYR A 424 9.08 0.36 18.85
C TYR A 424 7.98 1.39 18.53
N THR A 425 7.05 1.56 19.47
CA THR A 425 5.93 2.51 19.33
C THR A 425 5.82 3.33 20.61
N GLU A 426 5.58 4.63 20.47
CA GLU A 426 5.25 5.52 21.59
C GLU A 426 4.01 6.33 21.30
N TRP A 427 3.20 6.54 22.33
CA TRP A 427 1.96 7.29 22.32
C TRP A 427 2.13 8.57 23.14
N ALA A 428 1.85 9.77 22.55
CA ALA A 428 2.12 11.08 23.18
C ALA A 428 3.54 11.16 23.74
N GLU A 429 4.56 10.86 22.90
CA GLU A 429 5.98 10.87 23.30
C GLU A 429 6.29 9.94 24.49
N GLY A 430 5.50 8.89 24.69
CA GLY A 430 5.59 7.89 25.76
C GLY A 430 4.68 8.14 26.96
N GLU A 431 4.01 9.30 27.03
CA GLU A 431 3.12 9.63 28.17
C GLU A 431 1.85 8.78 28.23
N ALA A 432 1.34 8.33 27.05
CA ALA A 432 0.17 7.48 26.93
C ALA A 432 0.47 6.02 26.64
N GLY A 433 1.75 5.62 26.86
CA GLY A 433 2.23 4.25 26.74
C GLY A 433 3.30 4.05 25.68
N VAL A 434 4.01 2.94 25.81
CA VAL A 434 5.07 2.49 24.90
C VAL A 434 4.93 1.01 24.60
N GLU A 435 5.41 0.60 23.45
CA GLU A 435 5.40 -0.79 23.01
C GLU A 435 6.74 -1.15 22.37
N LEU A 436 7.21 -2.37 22.62
CA LEU A 436 8.37 -2.95 21.94
C LEU A 436 8.09 -4.42 21.61
N TYR A 437 8.23 -4.79 20.35
CA TYR A 437 8.01 -6.15 19.87
C TYR A 437 9.23 -6.68 19.12
N ASP A 438 9.61 -7.96 19.40
CA ASP A 438 10.69 -8.67 18.71
C ASP A 438 10.13 -9.57 17.61
N HIS A 439 10.12 -9.12 16.39
CA HIS A 439 9.57 -9.88 15.26
C HIS A 439 10.35 -11.16 14.88
N HIS A 440 11.49 -11.44 15.49
CA HIS A 440 12.15 -12.74 15.37
C HIS A 440 11.51 -13.80 16.27
N ALA A 441 11.05 -13.41 17.44
CA ALA A 441 10.44 -14.31 18.43
C ALA A 441 8.89 -14.23 18.38
N ASP A 442 8.37 -13.02 18.14
CA ASP A 442 6.94 -12.69 18.19
C ASP A 442 6.53 -11.83 16.98
N PRO A 443 6.38 -12.42 15.79
CA PRO A 443 5.99 -11.68 14.60
C PRO A 443 4.53 -11.19 14.60
N MET A 444 3.73 -11.66 15.57
CA MET A 444 2.32 -11.28 15.73
C MET A 444 2.12 -10.17 16.76
N GLU A 445 3.19 -9.74 17.46
CA GLU A 445 3.18 -8.63 18.43
C GLU A 445 2.28 -8.88 19.64
N PHE A 446 2.31 -10.13 20.17
CA PHE A 446 1.50 -10.53 21.34
C PHE A 446 2.11 -10.13 22.69
N GLN A 447 3.43 -9.93 22.76
CA GLN A 447 4.12 -9.63 23.99
C GLN A 447 4.83 -8.27 23.94
N ASN A 448 4.34 -7.31 24.69
CA ASN A 448 4.96 -6.00 24.81
C ASN A 448 6.16 -6.03 25.76
N LEU A 449 7.39 -6.09 25.20
CA LEU A 449 8.63 -6.14 25.95
C LEU A 449 9.01 -4.83 26.65
N ALA A 450 8.30 -3.72 26.36
CA ALA A 450 8.51 -2.45 27.06
C ALA A 450 7.93 -2.46 28.48
N VAL A 451 6.95 -3.33 28.77
CA VAL A 451 6.36 -3.49 30.10
C VAL A 451 7.37 -4.19 31.01
N GLY A 452 7.70 -3.59 32.15
CA GLY A 452 8.66 -4.15 33.12
C GLY A 452 10.14 -4.02 32.72
N SER A 453 10.48 -3.30 31.68
CA SER A 453 11.87 -3.08 31.23
C SER A 453 12.75 -2.37 32.26
N ASP A 454 12.15 -1.72 33.28
CA ASP A 454 12.86 -1.12 34.40
C ASP A 454 13.49 -2.15 35.39
N SER A 455 13.16 -3.43 35.27
CA SER A 455 13.57 -4.49 36.18
C SER A 455 14.99 -5.04 35.92
N GLY A 456 15.82 -4.33 35.13
CA GLY A 456 17.26 -4.64 35.01
C GLY A 456 17.68 -5.39 33.75
N ASN A 457 16.85 -5.47 32.71
CA ASN A 457 17.28 -5.99 31.41
C ASN A 457 17.88 -4.85 30.57
N SER A 458 19.20 -4.63 30.71
CA SER A 458 19.96 -3.59 29.99
C SER A 458 19.77 -3.68 28.47
N ASP A 459 19.64 -4.90 27.90
CA ASP A 459 19.59 -5.13 26.47
C ASP A 459 18.28 -4.55 25.86
N ILE A 460 17.15 -4.66 26.56
CA ILE A 460 15.86 -4.10 26.13
C ILE A 460 15.88 -2.57 26.19
N SER A 461 16.42 -2.00 27.28
CA SER A 461 16.56 -0.56 27.46
C SER A 461 17.42 0.08 26.36
N ASP A 462 18.54 -0.57 25.98
CA ASP A 462 19.41 -0.12 24.89
C ASP A 462 18.72 -0.18 23.53
N VAL A 463 17.90 -1.20 23.28
CA VAL A 463 17.10 -1.31 22.06
C VAL A 463 16.06 -0.18 21.99
N ILE A 464 15.35 0.09 23.08
CA ILE A 464 14.36 1.18 23.16
C ILE A 464 15.04 2.52 22.86
N GLU A 465 16.14 2.86 23.52
CA GLU A 465 16.83 4.15 23.35
C GLU A 465 17.37 4.31 21.93
N ARG A 466 17.92 3.26 21.33
CA ARG A 466 18.38 3.25 19.94
C ARG A 466 17.23 3.52 18.98
N LEU A 467 16.12 2.82 19.12
CA LEU A 467 14.95 2.96 18.22
C LEU A 467 14.27 4.30 18.41
N ARG A 468 14.13 4.78 19.65
CA ARG A 468 13.60 6.09 19.96
C ARG A 468 14.43 7.20 19.31
N THR A 469 15.74 7.13 19.41
CA THR A 469 16.65 8.07 18.73
C THR A 469 16.45 8.07 17.21
N GLN A 470 16.31 6.89 16.59
CA GLN A 470 16.05 6.77 15.16
C GLN A 470 14.65 7.29 14.76
N LEU A 471 13.64 7.05 15.60
CA LEU A 471 12.28 7.53 15.38
C LEU A 471 12.26 9.07 15.27
N TYR A 472 12.80 9.76 16.27
CA TYR A 472 12.82 11.22 16.30
C TYR A 472 13.64 11.83 15.16
N LYS A 473 14.81 11.25 14.87
CA LYS A 473 15.65 11.68 13.74
C LYS A 473 14.90 11.62 12.41
N ARG A 474 14.07 10.60 12.20
CA ARG A 474 13.36 10.37 10.92
C ARG A 474 11.99 11.04 10.85
N ALA A 475 11.27 11.12 11.96
CA ALA A 475 9.94 11.75 12.01
C ALA A 475 10.06 13.28 12.07
N SER A 476 10.86 13.84 12.96
CA SER A 476 10.91 15.27 13.24
C SER A 476 12.23 15.96 12.87
N GLY A 477 13.27 15.21 12.53
CA GLY A 477 14.64 15.72 12.35
C GLY A 477 15.33 16.14 13.66
N LYS A 478 14.71 15.90 14.82
CA LYS A 478 15.22 16.22 16.15
C LYS A 478 15.58 14.94 16.88
N VAL A 479 16.54 15.01 17.79
CA VAL A 479 16.87 13.94 18.74
C VAL A 479 16.26 14.34 20.07
N PRO A 480 15.62 13.41 20.83
CA PRO A 480 15.07 13.72 22.16
C PRO A 480 16.17 14.30 23.07
N SER A 481 15.86 15.38 23.76
CA SER A 481 16.80 15.98 24.72
C SER A 481 16.87 15.25 26.06
N THR A 482 15.92 14.38 26.35
CA THR A 482 15.83 13.59 27.59
C THR A 482 15.86 12.11 27.29
N PRO A 483 16.65 11.31 28.04
CA PRO A 483 16.61 9.85 27.98
C PRO A 483 15.19 9.33 28.29
N PHE A 484 14.88 8.16 27.76
CA PHE A 484 13.65 7.46 28.11
C PHE A 484 13.61 7.19 29.62
N GLN A 485 12.58 7.69 30.29
CA GLN A 485 12.25 7.32 31.66
C GLN A 485 10.91 6.59 31.61
N SER A 486 10.92 5.28 31.87
CA SER A 486 9.67 4.55 31.99
C SER A 486 8.93 5.09 33.20
N LYS A 487 7.78 5.70 33.01
CA LYS A 487 6.84 5.95 34.10
C LYS A 487 6.12 4.63 34.37
N ARG A 488 6.12 4.17 35.63
CA ARG A 488 5.31 3.02 36.04
C ARG A 488 3.87 3.24 35.59
N LEU A 489 3.38 2.36 34.73
CA LEU A 489 1.97 2.23 34.40
C LEU A 489 1.22 1.64 35.59
#